data_af1bfb075b5b51f77c964a16eb172c12
#
_entry.id   af1bfb075b5b51f77c964a16eb172c12
#
_cell.length_a   1.000
_cell.length_b   1.000
_cell.length_c   1.000
_cell.angle_alpha   90.00
_cell.angle_beta   90.00
_cell.angle_gamma   90.00
#
_symmetry.space_group_name_H-M   'P 1'
#
loop_
_entity.id
_entity.type
_entity.pdbx_description
1 polymer ?
#
loop_
_entity_poly.entity_id
_entity_poly.type
_entity_poly.pdbx_seq_one_letter_code
_entity_poly.pdbx_strand_id
1 'polypeptide(L)'
;MRRLEIKFSFLICLLCSYDAFAVNEKEDFVYDLSLATQGISVSQYNTGVNYSIGRGIEKNLEKAVYWYQRASEQGHSKAPFNIAIIYTDGVGLVPNPELGLKYFLMAEKRNNLAAKKFLNGLRSFKEISMEAALLKYCCPSPLSHSMIEKK
;
A
#
# COMPACT_ATOMS: atom_id res chain seq x y z
N MET A 1 -45.11 18.01 -11.76
CA MET A 1 -44.67 16.78 -12.42
C MET A 1 -43.28 16.92 -13.11
N ARG A 2 -42.97 17.98 -13.85
CA ARG A 2 -41.63 18.12 -14.54
C ARG A 2 -40.39 18.12 -13.64
N ARG A 3 -40.49 18.56 -12.37
CA ARG A 3 -39.32 18.59 -11.46
C ARG A 3 -38.88 17.23 -10.92
N LEU A 4 -39.76 16.23 -10.91
CA LEU A 4 -39.43 14.87 -10.47
C LEU A 4 -38.69 14.11 -11.57
N GLU A 5 -39.05 14.28 -12.83
CA GLU A 5 -38.44 13.59 -13.96
C GLU A 5 -36.97 14.02 -14.17
N ILE A 6 -36.66 15.30 -13.96
CA ILE A 6 -35.31 15.83 -14.08
C ILE A 6 -34.38 15.24 -13.01
N LYS A 7 -34.87 15.08 -11.78
CA LYS A 7 -34.10 14.46 -10.69
C LYS A 7 -33.86 12.95 -10.93
N PHE A 8 -34.82 12.26 -11.50
CA PHE A 8 -34.70 10.84 -11.84
C PHE A 8 -33.71 10.60 -12.99
N SER A 9 -33.75 11.44 -14.02
CA SER A 9 -32.81 11.39 -15.14
C SER A 9 -31.37 11.69 -14.70
N PHE A 10 -31.18 12.65 -13.78
CA PHE A 10 -29.86 12.96 -13.20
C PHE A 10 -29.30 11.82 -12.35
N LEU A 11 -30.18 11.14 -11.58
CA LEU A 11 -29.78 10.00 -10.77
C LEU A 11 -29.39 8.79 -11.63
N ILE A 12 -30.12 8.52 -12.71
CA ILE A 12 -29.80 7.46 -13.68
C ILE A 12 -28.47 7.77 -14.38
N CYS A 13 -28.22 9.01 -14.77
CA CYS A 13 -26.99 9.43 -15.41
C CYS A 13 -25.77 9.28 -14.47
N LEU A 14 -25.92 9.57 -13.17
CA LEU A 14 -24.88 9.36 -12.16
C LEU A 14 -24.62 7.86 -11.92
N LEU A 15 -25.63 7.02 -11.93
CA LEU A 15 -25.49 5.58 -11.79
C LEU A 15 -24.77 4.97 -13.02
N CYS A 16 -25.18 5.34 -14.23
CA CYS A 16 -24.52 4.90 -15.46
C CYS A 16 -23.04 5.33 -15.53
N SER A 17 -22.69 6.52 -15.04
CA SER A 17 -21.29 6.97 -15.01
C SER A 17 -20.47 6.24 -13.97
N TYR A 18 -21.07 5.83 -12.86
CA TYR A 18 -20.40 5.03 -11.83
C TYR A 18 -20.10 3.61 -12.32
N ASP A 19 -21.07 2.96 -12.98
CA ASP A 19 -20.90 1.64 -13.54
C ASP A 19 -19.84 1.63 -14.67
N ALA A 20 -19.82 2.64 -15.53
CA ALA A 20 -18.82 2.78 -16.58
C ALA A 20 -17.40 2.97 -16.02
N PHE A 21 -17.24 3.70 -14.92
CA PHE A 21 -15.95 3.87 -14.24
C PHE A 21 -15.46 2.55 -13.61
N ALA A 22 -16.34 1.82 -12.92
CA ALA A 22 -16.00 0.55 -12.30
C ALA A 22 -15.64 -0.54 -13.33
N VAL A 23 -16.30 -0.56 -14.50
CA VAL A 23 -15.97 -1.47 -15.61
C VAL A 23 -14.56 -1.18 -16.14
N ASN A 24 -14.21 0.10 -16.31
CA ASN A 24 -12.87 0.50 -16.79
C ASN A 24 -11.76 0.05 -15.82
N GLU A 25 -11.93 0.25 -14.50
CA GLU A 25 -10.95 -0.20 -13.51
C GLU A 25 -10.71 -1.70 -13.52
N LYS A 26 -11.76 -2.49 -13.76
CA LYS A 26 -11.64 -3.95 -13.86
C LYS A 26 -10.89 -4.37 -15.13
N GLU A 27 -11.14 -3.72 -16.25
CA GLU A 27 -10.41 -3.97 -17.49
C GLU A 27 -8.93 -3.61 -17.36
N ASP A 28 -8.61 -2.45 -16.76
CA ASP A 28 -7.26 -2.02 -16.45
C ASP A 28 -6.53 -3.04 -15.56
N PHE A 29 -7.20 -3.55 -14.52
CA PHE A 29 -6.64 -4.59 -13.66
C PHE A 29 -6.33 -5.88 -14.43
N VAL A 30 -7.26 -6.36 -15.27
CA VAL A 30 -7.06 -7.59 -16.07
C VAL A 30 -5.89 -7.41 -17.04
N TYR A 31 -5.76 -6.25 -17.65
CA TYR A 31 -4.63 -5.93 -18.53
C TYR A 31 -3.29 -5.94 -17.77
N ASP A 32 -3.21 -5.21 -16.63
CA ASP A 32 -2.01 -5.21 -15.78
C ASP A 32 -1.66 -6.62 -15.31
N LEU A 33 -2.64 -7.42 -14.88
CA LEU A 33 -2.42 -8.79 -14.43
C LEU A 33 -1.87 -9.69 -15.57
N SER A 34 -2.40 -9.53 -16.79
CA SER A 34 -1.91 -10.25 -17.96
C SER A 34 -0.42 -9.98 -18.22
N LEU A 35 0.00 -8.71 -18.17
CA LEU A 35 1.40 -8.34 -18.35
C LEU A 35 2.28 -8.74 -17.16
N ALA A 36 1.73 -8.67 -15.94
CA ALA A 36 2.43 -9.08 -14.72
C ALA A 36 2.78 -10.59 -14.76
N THR A 37 1.86 -11.42 -15.24
CA THR A 37 2.09 -12.87 -15.41
C THR A 37 3.15 -13.16 -16.47
N GLN A 38 3.32 -12.30 -17.46
CA GLN A 38 4.40 -12.36 -18.45
C GLN A 38 5.75 -11.88 -17.90
N GLY A 39 5.78 -11.40 -16.65
CA GLY A 39 7.01 -10.98 -15.98
C GLY A 39 7.34 -9.49 -16.12
N ILE A 40 6.46 -8.66 -16.65
CA ILE A 40 6.69 -7.22 -16.78
C ILE A 40 6.70 -6.54 -15.41
N SER A 41 7.86 -6.04 -14.99
CA SER A 41 8.07 -5.49 -13.63
C SER A 41 7.14 -4.33 -13.27
N VAL A 42 6.86 -3.42 -14.19
CA VAL A 42 5.94 -2.30 -13.97
C VAL A 42 4.53 -2.81 -13.75
N SER A 43 4.07 -3.77 -14.56
CA SER A 43 2.73 -4.36 -14.42
C SER A 43 2.60 -5.21 -13.15
N GLN A 44 3.67 -5.90 -12.72
CA GLN A 44 3.72 -6.57 -11.42
C GLN A 44 3.54 -5.55 -10.28
N TYR A 45 4.21 -4.40 -10.35
CA TYR A 45 4.02 -3.34 -9.37
C TYR A 45 2.58 -2.80 -9.39
N ASN A 46 2.02 -2.49 -10.57
CA ASN A 46 0.65 -2.01 -10.72
C ASN A 46 -0.38 -3.02 -10.20
N THR A 47 -0.21 -4.31 -10.53
CA THR A 47 -1.06 -5.39 -10.00
C THR A 47 -1.00 -5.44 -8.48
N GLY A 48 0.18 -5.26 -7.88
CA GLY A 48 0.36 -5.12 -6.44
C GLY A 48 -0.40 -3.91 -5.87
N VAL A 49 -0.34 -2.76 -6.54
CA VAL A 49 -1.13 -1.56 -6.16
C VAL A 49 -2.62 -1.86 -6.22
N ASN A 50 -3.10 -2.45 -7.32
CA ASN A 50 -4.53 -2.75 -7.51
C ASN A 50 -5.06 -3.67 -6.40
N TYR A 51 -4.32 -4.73 -6.04
CA TYR A 51 -4.68 -5.58 -4.89
C TYR A 51 -4.60 -4.85 -3.55
N SER A 52 -3.66 -3.91 -3.36
CA SER A 52 -3.47 -3.23 -2.08
C SER A 52 -4.59 -2.24 -1.75
N ILE A 53 -5.17 -1.60 -2.77
CA ILE A 53 -6.25 -0.61 -2.61
C ILE A 53 -7.63 -1.14 -3.00
N GLY A 54 -7.71 -2.29 -3.69
CA GLY A 54 -8.96 -2.87 -4.17
C GLY A 54 -9.48 -2.23 -5.46
N ARG A 55 -8.57 -1.79 -6.36
CA ARG A 55 -8.96 -1.14 -7.62
C ARG A 55 -9.19 -2.19 -8.72
N GLY A 56 -10.41 -2.29 -9.21
CA GLY A 56 -10.82 -3.28 -10.22
C GLY A 56 -10.86 -4.73 -9.72
N ILE A 57 -10.49 -4.98 -8.48
CA ILE A 57 -10.46 -6.29 -7.81
C ILE A 57 -10.67 -6.13 -6.31
N GLU A 58 -11.10 -7.18 -5.63
CA GLU A 58 -11.17 -7.19 -4.18
C GLU A 58 -9.79 -6.98 -3.54
N LYS A 59 -9.72 -6.11 -2.51
CA LYS A 59 -8.50 -5.83 -1.76
C LYS A 59 -7.93 -7.11 -1.14
N ASN A 60 -6.64 -7.36 -1.39
CA ASN A 60 -5.93 -8.51 -0.82
C ASN A 60 -4.44 -8.16 -0.65
N LEU A 61 -4.03 -7.93 0.60
CA LEU A 61 -2.66 -7.50 0.89
C LEU A 61 -1.62 -8.62 0.72
N GLU A 62 -1.98 -9.88 0.89
CA GLU A 62 -1.07 -11.01 0.62
C GLU A 62 -0.71 -11.07 -0.85
N LYS A 63 -1.73 -10.96 -1.74
CA LYS A 63 -1.50 -10.90 -3.18
C LYS A 63 -0.75 -9.63 -3.57
N ALA A 64 -1.01 -8.50 -2.91
CA ALA A 64 -0.25 -7.27 -3.15
C ALA A 64 1.23 -7.47 -2.84
N VAL A 65 1.56 -8.03 -1.66
CA VAL A 65 2.95 -8.35 -1.27
C VAL A 65 3.60 -9.30 -2.27
N TYR A 66 2.90 -10.35 -2.69
CA TYR A 66 3.41 -11.29 -3.70
C TYR A 66 3.83 -10.57 -4.99
N TRP A 67 2.98 -9.72 -5.53
CA TRP A 67 3.27 -9.01 -6.77
C TRP A 67 4.35 -7.94 -6.60
N TYR A 68 4.36 -7.22 -5.46
CA TYR A 68 5.43 -6.28 -5.14
C TYR A 68 6.79 -6.98 -4.97
N GLN A 69 6.82 -8.19 -4.39
CA GLN A 69 8.07 -8.96 -4.28
C GLN A 69 8.64 -9.28 -5.65
N ARG A 70 7.81 -9.77 -6.58
CA ARG A 70 8.25 -10.05 -7.94
C ARG A 70 8.76 -8.82 -8.69
N ALA A 71 8.07 -7.68 -8.55
CA ALA A 71 8.55 -6.42 -9.09
C ALA A 71 9.88 -5.99 -8.43
N SER A 72 9.98 -6.18 -7.11
CA SER A 72 11.19 -5.88 -6.34
C SER A 72 12.38 -6.74 -6.79
N GLU A 73 12.20 -8.03 -7.03
CA GLU A 73 13.27 -8.93 -7.53
C GLU A 73 13.85 -8.44 -8.85
N GLN A 74 13.04 -7.81 -9.68
CA GLN A 74 13.45 -7.17 -10.93
C GLN A 74 13.98 -5.73 -10.79
N GLY A 75 14.22 -5.27 -9.57
CA GLY A 75 14.81 -3.96 -9.32
C GLY A 75 13.83 -2.79 -9.23
N HIS A 76 12.51 -3.02 -9.24
CA HIS A 76 11.53 -1.94 -9.14
C HIS A 76 11.70 -1.15 -7.83
N SER A 77 12.03 0.17 -7.91
CA SER A 77 12.46 0.97 -6.77
C SER A 77 11.36 1.28 -5.74
N LYS A 78 10.10 1.31 -6.16
CA LYS A 78 8.96 1.62 -5.27
C LYS A 78 8.39 0.36 -4.59
N ALA A 79 8.57 -0.81 -5.18
CA ALA A 79 7.95 -2.04 -4.68
C ALA A 79 8.37 -2.38 -3.23
N PRO A 80 9.65 -2.38 -2.85
CA PRO A 80 10.04 -2.67 -1.47
C PRO A 80 9.50 -1.65 -0.46
N PHE A 81 9.34 -0.38 -0.84
CA PHE A 81 8.72 0.61 0.02
C PHE A 81 7.27 0.26 0.36
N ASN A 82 6.48 -0.15 -0.64
CA ASN A 82 5.08 -0.55 -0.42
C ASN A 82 4.98 -1.81 0.45
N ILE A 83 5.87 -2.79 0.26
CA ILE A 83 5.96 -3.98 1.12
C ILE A 83 6.26 -3.56 2.58
N ALA A 84 7.21 -2.64 2.76
CA ALA A 84 7.57 -2.14 4.08
C ALA A 84 6.37 -1.53 4.80
N ILE A 85 5.60 -0.66 4.13
CA ILE A 85 4.37 -0.07 4.68
C ILE A 85 3.38 -1.16 5.10
N ILE A 86 3.10 -2.14 4.26
CA ILE A 86 2.14 -3.21 4.58
C ILE A 86 2.54 -3.97 5.87
N TYR A 87 3.83 -4.27 6.04
CA TYR A 87 4.30 -4.98 7.23
C TYR A 87 4.39 -4.09 8.48
N THR A 88 4.50 -2.77 8.32
CA THR A 88 4.56 -1.86 9.47
C THR A 88 3.18 -1.40 9.93
N ASP A 89 2.25 -1.13 9.00
CA ASP A 89 0.90 -0.65 9.34
C ASP A 89 0.03 -1.73 9.97
N GLY A 90 0.32 -3.02 9.70
CA GLY A 90 -0.44 -4.15 10.24
C GLY A 90 -1.92 -4.21 9.82
N VAL A 91 -2.31 -3.40 8.85
CA VAL A 91 -3.69 -3.37 8.35
C VAL A 91 -3.90 -4.53 7.37
N GLY A 92 -4.51 -5.61 7.86
CA GLY A 92 -4.86 -6.78 7.04
C GLY A 92 -3.79 -7.87 6.92
N LEU A 93 -2.59 -7.66 7.51
CA LEU A 93 -1.58 -8.69 7.76
C LEU A 93 -1.07 -8.55 9.19
N VAL A 94 -0.48 -9.63 9.71
CA VAL A 94 0.19 -9.56 11.02
C VAL A 94 1.39 -8.60 10.91
N PRO A 95 1.47 -7.57 11.77
CA PRO A 95 2.58 -6.63 11.74
C PRO A 95 3.91 -7.36 11.94
N ASN A 96 4.89 -7.01 11.11
CA ASN A 96 6.27 -7.48 11.25
C ASN A 96 7.23 -6.30 11.03
N PRO A 97 7.53 -5.53 12.09
CA PRO A 97 8.36 -4.33 11.99
C PRO A 97 9.79 -4.62 11.54
N GLU A 98 10.34 -5.76 11.91
CA GLU A 98 11.69 -6.19 11.49
C GLU A 98 11.75 -6.39 9.97
N LEU A 99 10.77 -7.12 9.45
CA LEU A 99 10.65 -7.33 8.00
C LEU A 99 10.35 -6.01 7.28
N GLY A 100 9.50 -5.17 7.85
CA GLY A 100 9.22 -3.82 7.36
C GLY A 100 10.50 -2.98 7.26
N LEU A 101 11.33 -2.96 8.31
CA LEU A 101 12.62 -2.26 8.30
C LEU A 101 13.55 -2.78 7.23
N LYS A 102 13.65 -4.12 7.06
CA LYS A 102 14.45 -4.73 6.00
C LYS A 102 14.05 -4.21 4.61
N TYR A 103 12.75 -4.12 4.35
CA TYR A 103 12.25 -3.61 3.08
C TYR A 103 12.42 -2.10 2.92
N PHE A 104 12.33 -1.30 4.00
CA PHE A 104 12.68 0.13 3.95
C PHE A 104 14.15 0.35 3.59
N LEU A 105 15.06 -0.40 4.19
CA LEU A 105 16.49 -0.36 3.87
C LEU A 105 16.76 -0.78 2.42
N MET A 106 16.04 -1.78 1.92
CA MET A 106 16.12 -2.19 0.52
C MET A 106 15.64 -1.07 -0.43
N ALA A 107 14.55 -0.40 -0.09
CA ALA A 107 14.04 0.73 -0.86
C ALA A 107 15.01 1.92 -0.86
N GLU A 108 15.64 2.23 0.29
CA GLU A 108 16.66 3.27 0.40
C GLU A 108 17.86 2.98 -0.51
N LYS A 109 18.36 1.74 -0.53
CA LYS A 109 19.45 1.30 -1.44
C LYS A 109 19.10 1.48 -2.91
N ARG A 110 17.81 1.47 -3.26
CA ARG A 110 17.31 1.69 -4.61
C ARG A 110 16.92 3.15 -4.88
N ASN A 111 17.43 4.08 -4.08
CA ASN A 111 17.19 5.52 -4.19
C ASN A 111 15.71 5.92 -4.05
N ASN A 112 14.90 5.16 -3.32
CA ASN A 112 13.54 5.57 -2.99
C ASN A 112 13.59 6.73 -1.97
N LEU A 113 13.17 7.93 -2.40
CA LEU A 113 13.24 9.15 -1.59
C LEU A 113 12.32 9.08 -0.36
N ALA A 114 11.17 8.43 -0.47
CA ALA A 114 10.24 8.28 0.65
C ALA A 114 10.85 7.39 1.74
N ALA A 115 11.46 6.26 1.36
CA ALA A 115 12.17 5.38 2.27
C ALA A 115 13.34 6.10 2.95
N LYS A 116 14.14 6.84 2.18
CA LYS A 116 15.25 7.63 2.72
C LYS A 116 14.79 8.68 3.74
N LYS A 117 13.72 9.42 3.42
CA LYS A 117 13.14 10.41 4.34
C LYS A 117 12.62 9.75 5.63
N PHE A 118 11.92 8.64 5.51
CA PHE A 118 11.39 7.88 6.65
C PHE A 118 12.51 7.36 7.55
N LEU A 119 13.52 6.69 6.99
CA LEU A 119 14.66 6.15 7.74
C LEU A 119 15.51 7.24 8.39
N ASN A 120 15.69 8.39 7.74
CA ASN A 120 16.38 9.53 8.37
C ASN A 120 15.60 10.07 9.57
N GLY A 121 14.28 10.09 9.50
CA GLY A 121 13.42 10.39 10.66
C GLY A 121 13.68 9.41 11.81
N LEU A 122 13.70 8.11 11.54
CA LEU A 122 13.99 7.09 12.57
C LEU A 122 15.41 7.23 13.16
N ARG A 123 16.40 7.49 12.32
CA ARG A 123 17.80 7.68 12.76
C ARG A 123 18.02 8.91 13.65
N SER A 124 17.13 9.90 13.62
CA SER A 124 17.20 11.09 14.47
C SER A 124 16.86 10.80 15.94
N PHE A 125 16.24 9.66 16.23
CA PHE A 125 15.96 9.22 17.60
C PHE A 125 17.22 8.53 18.19
N LYS A 126 18.08 9.31 18.84
CA LYS A 126 19.41 8.89 19.34
C LYS A 126 19.43 7.77 20.41
N GLU A 127 18.30 7.47 21.05
CA GLU A 127 18.27 6.57 22.23
C GLU A 127 17.50 5.25 21.99
N ILE A 128 16.92 5.04 20.81
CA ILE A 128 16.05 3.90 20.55
C ILE A 128 16.59 3.14 19.34
N SER A 129 16.67 1.80 19.42
CA SER A 129 16.98 0.99 18.23
C SER A 129 15.97 1.30 17.11
N MET A 130 16.40 1.19 15.86
CA MET A 130 15.52 1.49 14.70
C MET A 130 14.23 0.64 14.72
N GLU A 131 14.32 -0.59 15.23
CA GLU A 131 13.17 -1.49 15.38
C GLU A 131 12.18 -0.98 16.45
N ALA A 132 12.69 -0.52 17.59
CA ALA A 132 11.85 0.05 18.64
C ALA A 132 11.22 1.38 18.21
N ALA A 133 11.94 2.20 17.44
CA ALA A 133 11.40 3.42 16.86
C ALA A 133 10.28 3.10 15.85
N LEU A 134 10.45 2.06 15.04
CA LEU A 134 9.45 1.62 14.07
C LEU A 134 8.18 1.10 14.79
N LEU A 135 8.34 0.29 15.84
CA LEU A 135 7.22 -0.19 16.67
C LEU A 135 6.42 0.96 17.28
N LYS A 136 7.11 2.01 17.76
CA LYS A 136 6.45 3.18 18.35
C LYS A 136 5.60 3.97 17.35
N TYR A 137 6.04 4.06 16.08
CA TYR A 137 5.37 4.87 15.06
C TYR A 137 4.31 4.11 14.26
N CYS A 138 4.55 2.83 13.98
CA CYS A 138 3.70 2.06 13.07
C CYS A 138 2.69 1.16 13.78
N CYS A 139 2.95 0.82 15.06
CA CYS A 139 2.05 -0.02 15.85
C CYS A 139 1.87 0.60 17.24
N PRO A 140 1.13 1.71 17.41
CA PRO A 140 0.81 2.22 18.73
C PRO A 140 -0.10 1.20 19.44
N SER A 141 0.51 0.28 20.21
CA SER A 141 -0.27 -0.62 21.04
C SER A 141 -0.94 0.20 22.15
N PRO A 142 -2.20 -0.09 22.54
CA PRO A 142 -2.87 0.59 23.63
C PRO A 142 -2.14 0.45 24.99
N LEU A 143 -1.16 -0.43 25.09
CA LEU A 143 -0.33 -0.64 26.29
C LEU A 143 0.87 0.29 26.40
N SER A 144 1.26 1.00 25.34
CA SER A 144 2.43 1.89 25.38
C SER A 144 2.16 3.22 26.11
N HIS A 145 0.90 3.61 26.30
CA HIS A 145 0.53 4.83 27.03
C HIS A 145 0.70 4.71 28.55
N SER A 146 0.67 3.49 29.11
CA SER A 146 0.74 3.28 30.56
C SER A 146 2.16 3.24 31.13
N MET A 147 3.20 3.13 30.28
CA MET A 147 4.60 3.06 30.74
C MET A 147 5.36 4.39 30.69
N ILE A 148 4.79 5.45 30.13
CA ILE A 148 5.45 6.76 30.00
C ILE A 148 5.17 7.69 31.19
N GLU A 149 4.15 7.39 32.02
CA GLU A 149 3.79 8.23 33.16
C GLU A 149 4.47 7.87 34.50
N LYS A 150 5.46 6.97 34.49
CA LYS A 150 6.23 6.64 35.71
C LYS A 150 7.73 6.80 35.48
N LYS A 151 8.17 8.07 35.41
CA LYS A 151 9.51 8.48 35.83
C LYS A 151 9.54 10.00 36.09
#